data_f8a9fec41f9a2e1abb6cb3ac420b6ea8
#
_entry.id   f8a9fec41f9a2e1abb6cb3ac420b6ea8
#
_cell.length_a   1.000
_cell.length_b   1.000
_cell.length_c   1.000
_cell.angle_alpha   90.00
_cell.angle_beta   90.00
_cell.angle_gamma   90.00
#
_symmetry.space_group_name_H-M   'P 1'
#
loop_
_entity.id
_entity.type
_entity.pdbx_description
1 polymer ?
#
loop_
_entity_poly.entity_id
_entity_poly.type
_entity_poly.pdbx_seq_one_letter_code
_entity_poly.pdbx_strand_id
1 'polypeptide(L)'
;ASLEDHFMGKLHGLPMGCDCCYTNHADTDQNSNENLMILLATAGVNFIISLPMGDDIMLNYQTNSFHDIATVRQLLDLRPAPEFEQWLERHGIMENGCLTSRAGDASIFF
;
A
#
# COMPACT_ATOMS: atom_id res chain seq x y z
N ALA A 1 -9.59 2.30 -15.61
CA ALA A 1 -8.26 2.35 -16.26
C ALA A 1 -7.22 1.51 -15.50
N SER A 2 -7.07 1.69 -14.17
CA SER A 2 -6.03 0.97 -13.38
C SER A 2 -6.14 -0.56 -13.48
N LEU A 3 -7.36 -1.12 -13.43
CA LEU A 3 -7.57 -2.56 -13.57
C LEU A 3 -7.26 -3.06 -14.97
N GLU A 4 -7.57 -2.28 -15.98
CA GLU A 4 -7.28 -2.62 -17.38
C GLU A 4 -5.78 -2.66 -17.63
N ASP A 5 -5.07 -1.65 -17.15
CA ASP A 5 -3.60 -1.58 -17.25
C ASP A 5 -2.94 -2.73 -16.50
N HIS A 6 -3.43 -3.04 -15.31
CA HIS A 6 -2.96 -4.17 -14.51
C HIS A 6 -3.16 -5.50 -15.26
N PHE A 7 -4.33 -5.70 -15.83
CA PHE A 7 -4.65 -6.90 -16.60
C PHE A 7 -3.70 -7.05 -17.79
N MET A 8 -3.47 -5.98 -18.55
CA MET A 8 -2.54 -6.00 -19.67
C MET A 8 -1.12 -6.35 -19.25
N GLY A 9 -0.65 -5.76 -18.14
CA GLY A 9 0.67 -6.09 -17.59
C GLY A 9 0.77 -7.54 -17.17
N LYS A 10 -0.24 -8.09 -16.52
CA LYS A 10 -0.28 -9.50 -16.10
C LYS A 10 -0.23 -10.45 -17.30
N LEU A 11 -0.93 -10.15 -18.38
CA LEU A 11 -0.88 -10.95 -19.61
C LEU A 11 0.53 -11.00 -20.20
N HIS A 12 1.35 -9.99 -19.97
CA HIS A 12 2.75 -9.94 -20.40
C HIS A 12 3.75 -10.44 -19.36
N GLY A 13 3.26 -10.92 -18.21
CA GLY A 13 4.12 -11.42 -17.13
C GLY A 13 4.88 -10.34 -16.39
N LEU A 14 4.38 -9.09 -16.39
CA LEU A 14 5.03 -7.97 -15.74
C LEU A 14 4.52 -7.78 -14.31
N PRO A 15 5.40 -7.43 -13.35
CA PRO A 15 4.95 -6.94 -12.06
C PRO A 15 4.29 -5.56 -12.25
N MET A 16 3.10 -5.38 -11.69
CA MET A 16 2.32 -4.17 -11.85
C MET A 16 2.02 -3.53 -10.51
N GLY A 17 2.05 -2.21 -10.50
CA GLY A 17 1.68 -1.41 -9.35
C GLY A 17 0.99 -0.13 -9.78
N CYS A 18 0.40 0.59 -8.83
CA CYS A 18 -0.29 1.83 -9.14
C CYS A 18 -0.37 2.76 -7.93
N ASP A 19 -0.87 3.97 -8.18
CA ASP A 19 -1.24 4.95 -7.18
C ASP A 19 -2.77 5.05 -7.15
N CYS A 20 -3.39 4.73 -6.03
CA CYS A 20 -4.84 4.89 -5.83
C CYS A 20 -5.09 6.30 -5.31
N CYS A 21 -5.17 7.26 -6.20
CA CYS A 21 -5.31 8.67 -5.84
C CYS A 21 -6.44 9.35 -6.59
N TYR A 22 -6.87 10.50 -6.07
CA TYR A 22 -7.78 11.40 -6.77
C TYR A 22 -7.43 12.85 -6.41
N THR A 23 -7.73 13.76 -7.33
CA THR A 23 -7.56 15.19 -7.09
C THR A 23 -8.75 15.74 -6.31
N ASN A 24 -8.55 16.87 -5.61
CA ASN A 24 -9.62 17.52 -4.85
C ASN A 24 -10.76 18.05 -5.73
N HIS A 25 -10.61 17.98 -7.05
CA HIS A 25 -11.65 18.35 -8.01
C HIS A 25 -12.55 17.18 -8.43
N ALA A 26 -12.15 15.95 -8.12
CA ALA A 26 -12.92 14.76 -8.45
C ALA A 26 -14.05 14.55 -7.44
N ASP A 27 -15.19 14.08 -7.92
CA ASP A 27 -16.34 13.74 -7.06
C ASP A 27 -16.14 12.30 -6.51
N THR A 28 -15.12 12.13 -5.69
CA THR A 28 -14.78 10.88 -5.03
C THR A 28 -14.44 11.15 -3.57
N ASP A 29 -14.45 10.11 -2.76
CA ASP A 29 -14.10 10.18 -1.35
C ASP A 29 -12.99 9.18 -0.98
N GLN A 30 -12.54 9.24 0.27
CA GLN A 30 -11.49 8.34 0.77
C GLN A 30 -11.95 6.87 0.76
N ASN A 31 -13.23 6.59 0.99
CA ASN A 31 -13.76 5.23 0.93
C ASN A 31 -13.64 4.63 -0.48
N SER A 32 -13.90 5.41 -1.52
CA SER A 32 -13.70 4.97 -2.90
C SER A 32 -12.25 4.63 -3.18
N ASN A 33 -11.34 5.43 -2.66
CA ASN A 33 -9.90 5.24 -2.80
C ASN A 33 -9.42 3.96 -2.09
N GLU A 34 -9.89 3.73 -0.87
CA GLU A 34 -9.60 2.51 -0.11
C GLU A 34 -10.17 1.27 -0.78
N ASN A 35 -11.40 1.35 -1.29
CA ASN A 35 -12.03 0.25 -2.02
C ASN A 35 -11.27 -0.11 -3.29
N LEU A 36 -10.79 0.87 -4.03
CA LEU A 36 -9.95 0.63 -5.21
C LEU A 36 -8.66 -0.08 -4.84
N MET A 37 -8.02 0.32 -3.73
CA MET A 37 -6.81 -0.32 -3.24
C MET A 37 -7.04 -1.80 -2.91
N ILE A 38 -8.12 -2.12 -2.20
CA ILE A 38 -8.48 -3.50 -1.86
C ILE A 38 -8.71 -4.31 -3.13
N LEU A 39 -9.43 -3.74 -4.10
CA LEU A 39 -9.72 -4.38 -5.37
C LEU A 39 -8.45 -4.69 -6.16
N LEU A 40 -7.53 -3.73 -6.26
CA LEU A 40 -6.26 -3.88 -6.96
C LEU A 40 -5.35 -4.92 -6.25
N ALA A 41 -5.30 -4.89 -4.93
CA ALA A 41 -4.52 -5.87 -4.17
C ALA A 41 -5.09 -7.29 -4.36
N THR A 42 -6.41 -7.44 -4.37
CA THR A 42 -7.08 -8.72 -4.66
C THR A 42 -6.77 -9.19 -6.08
N ALA A 43 -6.68 -8.28 -7.04
CA ALA A 43 -6.31 -8.59 -8.42
C ALA A 43 -4.82 -8.96 -8.60
N GLY A 44 -3.99 -8.80 -7.57
CA GLY A 44 -2.60 -9.21 -7.60
C GLY A 44 -1.59 -8.11 -7.95
N VAL A 45 -1.92 -6.85 -7.70
CA VAL A 45 -0.98 -5.74 -7.83
C VAL A 45 0.20 -5.97 -6.87
N ASN A 46 1.41 -5.71 -7.34
CA ASN A 46 2.64 -6.00 -6.60
C ASN A 46 3.07 -4.89 -5.65
N PHE A 47 2.74 -3.65 -5.96
CA PHE A 47 3.05 -2.50 -5.12
C PHE A 47 2.02 -1.39 -5.30
N ILE A 48 1.89 -0.54 -4.28
CA ILE A 48 1.01 0.63 -4.29
C ILE A 48 1.79 1.81 -3.74
N ILE A 49 1.67 2.96 -4.38
CA ILE A 49 2.25 4.20 -3.90
C ILE A 49 1.39 4.73 -2.76
N SER A 50 2.01 5.11 -1.67
CA SER A 50 1.30 5.61 -0.49
C SER A 50 2.12 6.65 0.26
N LEU A 51 1.45 7.39 1.14
CA LEU A 51 2.00 8.46 1.96
C LEU A 51 1.75 8.16 3.44
N PRO A 52 2.49 8.80 4.36
CA PRO A 52 2.25 8.57 5.79
C PRO A 52 0.83 8.88 6.25
N MET A 53 0.23 9.93 5.72
CA MET A 53 -1.07 10.44 6.16
C MET A 53 -2.18 10.31 5.11
N GLY A 54 -1.88 9.91 3.90
CA GLY A 54 -2.86 9.80 2.83
C GLY A 54 -3.11 11.08 2.05
N ASP A 55 -2.57 12.20 2.47
CA ASP A 55 -2.72 13.49 1.79
C ASP A 55 -1.40 13.94 1.17
N ASP A 56 -1.42 14.33 -0.10
CA ASP A 56 -0.30 14.95 -0.78
C ASP A 56 -0.58 16.44 -0.97
N ILE A 57 -0.07 17.24 -0.06
CA ILE A 57 -0.26 18.69 -0.08
C ILE A 57 0.40 19.32 -1.31
N MET A 58 1.54 18.78 -1.73
CA MET A 58 2.32 19.34 -2.82
C MET A 58 1.62 19.20 -4.17
N LEU A 59 0.96 18.06 -4.41
CA LEU A 59 0.23 17.79 -5.64
C LEU A 59 -1.27 18.04 -5.52
N ASN A 60 -1.73 18.40 -4.32
CA ASN A 60 -3.12 18.71 -4.03
C ASN A 60 -4.07 17.57 -4.39
N TYR A 61 -3.69 16.34 -4.04
CA TYR A 61 -4.55 15.17 -4.18
C TYR A 61 -4.43 14.25 -2.96
N GLN A 62 -5.35 13.31 -2.85
CA GLN A 62 -5.34 12.29 -1.80
C GLN A 62 -5.01 10.92 -2.37
N THR A 63 -4.29 10.12 -1.57
CA THR A 63 -3.91 8.75 -1.91
C THR A 63 -4.03 7.88 -0.66
N ASN A 64 -3.52 6.66 -0.71
CA ASN A 64 -3.55 5.74 0.43
C ASN A 64 -2.45 6.04 1.44
N SER A 65 -2.73 5.83 2.71
CA SER A 65 -1.75 5.92 3.79
C SER A 65 -0.99 4.61 3.99
N PHE A 66 0.09 4.65 4.75
CA PHE A 66 0.80 3.43 5.16
C PHE A 66 -0.07 2.54 6.05
N HIS A 67 -1.01 3.11 6.80
CA HIS A 67 -1.98 2.33 7.58
C HIS A 67 -2.92 1.52 6.69
N ASP A 68 -3.31 2.08 5.54
CA ASP A 68 -4.14 1.37 4.57
C ASP A 68 -3.39 0.15 4.01
N ILE A 69 -2.10 0.30 3.71
CA ILE A 69 -1.25 -0.80 3.25
C ILE A 69 -1.19 -1.92 4.30
N ALA A 70 -0.97 -1.57 5.57
CA ALA A 70 -0.92 -2.54 6.66
C ALA A 70 -2.26 -3.28 6.82
N THR A 71 -3.37 -2.55 6.72
CA THR A 71 -4.72 -3.12 6.79
C THR A 71 -4.96 -4.12 5.67
N VAL A 72 -4.60 -3.76 4.43
CA VAL A 72 -4.78 -4.64 3.27
C VAL A 72 -3.93 -5.90 3.39
N ARG A 73 -2.71 -5.79 3.88
CA ARG A 73 -1.86 -6.97 4.13
C ARG A 73 -2.50 -7.93 5.11
N GLN A 74 -3.09 -7.43 6.19
CA GLN A 74 -3.80 -8.26 7.16
C GLN A 74 -5.08 -8.87 6.56
N LEU A 75 -5.84 -8.06 5.84
CA LEU A 75 -7.12 -8.48 5.27
C LEU A 75 -6.97 -9.61 4.26
N LEU A 76 -5.95 -9.57 3.43
CA LEU A 76 -5.70 -10.52 2.36
C LEU A 76 -4.58 -11.53 2.67
N ASP A 77 -4.06 -11.52 3.88
CA ASP A 77 -2.95 -12.37 4.31
C ASP A 77 -1.72 -12.23 3.39
N LEU A 78 -1.39 -10.99 3.05
CA LEU A 78 -0.24 -10.67 2.19
C LEU A 78 0.97 -10.32 3.04
N ARG A 79 2.15 -10.59 2.49
CA ARG A 79 3.43 -10.31 3.14
C ARG A 79 4.27 -9.36 2.29
N PRO A 80 5.17 -8.58 2.92
CA PRO A 80 6.14 -7.77 2.17
C PRO A 80 7.06 -8.63 1.29
N ALA A 81 7.83 -7.99 0.43
CA ALA A 81 8.93 -8.67 -0.27
C ALA A 81 9.85 -9.33 0.76
N PRO A 82 10.38 -10.56 0.48
CA PRO A 82 11.14 -11.32 1.48
C PRO A 82 12.32 -10.54 2.08
N GLU A 83 13.04 -9.78 1.28
CA GLU A 83 14.18 -8.97 1.73
C GLU A 83 13.74 -7.86 2.69
N PHE A 84 12.63 -7.22 2.40
CA PHE A 84 12.07 -6.17 3.25
C PHE A 84 11.50 -6.75 4.54
N GLU A 85 10.84 -7.89 4.46
CA GLU A 85 10.34 -8.60 5.64
C GLU A 85 11.48 -8.96 6.59
N GLN A 86 12.59 -9.49 6.07
CA GLN A 86 13.78 -9.80 6.87
C GLN A 86 14.35 -8.54 7.54
N TRP A 87 14.36 -7.42 6.84
CA TRP A 87 14.78 -6.14 7.41
C TRP A 87 13.86 -5.72 8.55
N LEU A 88 12.55 -5.82 8.38
CA LEU A 88 11.56 -5.51 9.40
C LEU A 88 11.71 -6.41 10.65
N GLU A 89 11.92 -7.70 10.45
CA GLU A 89 12.14 -8.65 11.55
C GLU A 89 13.43 -8.35 12.30
N ARG A 90 14.50 -8.04 11.57
CA ARG A 90 15.80 -7.69 12.16
C ARG A 90 15.72 -6.47 13.07
N HIS A 91 14.86 -5.50 12.74
CA HIS A 91 14.64 -4.30 13.53
C HIS A 91 13.54 -4.45 14.58
N GLY A 92 12.92 -5.62 14.68
CA GLY A 92 11.86 -5.89 15.64
C GLY A 92 10.53 -5.22 15.33
N ILE A 93 10.35 -4.73 14.11
CA ILE A 93 9.12 -4.07 13.66
C ILE A 93 8.06 -5.10 13.29
N MET A 94 8.47 -6.26 12.82
CA MET A 94 7.58 -7.35 12.43
C MET A 94 8.03 -8.66 13.09
N GLU A 95 7.04 -9.48 13.48
CA GLU A 95 7.26 -10.81 14.03
C GLU A 95 6.15 -11.74 13.54
N ASN A 96 6.54 -12.89 12.95
CA ASN A 96 5.61 -13.90 12.43
C ASN A 96 4.57 -13.33 11.44
N GLY A 97 4.97 -12.37 10.62
CA GLY A 97 4.09 -11.74 9.63
C GLY A 97 3.16 -10.66 10.18
N CYS A 98 3.27 -10.33 11.47
CA CYS A 98 2.46 -9.29 12.12
C CYS A 98 3.35 -8.15 12.59
N LEU A 99 2.82 -6.92 12.53
CA LEU A 99 3.50 -5.75 13.07
C LEU A 99 3.55 -5.81 14.59
N THR A 100 4.68 -5.42 15.16
CA THR A 100 4.88 -5.33 16.61
C THR A 100 4.53 -3.93 17.12
N SER A 101 4.54 -3.74 18.45
CA SER A 101 4.37 -2.42 19.06
C SER A 101 5.49 -1.43 18.71
N ARG A 102 6.59 -1.90 18.14
CA ARG A 102 7.69 -1.04 17.69
C ARG A 102 7.45 -0.40 16.33
N ALA A 103 6.40 -0.83 15.61
CA ALA A 103 6.01 -0.19 14.37
C ALA A 103 5.56 1.25 14.65
N GLY A 104 6.19 2.21 13.97
CA GLY A 104 5.96 3.63 14.19
C GLY A 104 6.84 4.26 15.29
N ASP A 105 7.65 3.49 16.00
CA ASP A 105 8.57 4.01 17.00
C ASP A 105 9.91 4.37 16.33
N ALA A 106 10.12 5.66 16.14
CA ALA A 106 11.34 6.15 15.49
C ALA A 106 12.61 5.96 16.33
N SER A 107 12.48 5.66 17.64
CA SER A 107 13.63 5.49 18.52
C SER A 107 14.54 4.32 18.12
N ILE A 108 14.04 3.36 17.34
CA ILE A 108 14.82 2.24 16.84
C ILE A 108 15.97 2.67 15.91
N PHE A 109 15.92 3.90 15.38
CA PHE A 109 16.94 4.44 14.49
C PHE A 109 17.91 5.39 15.18
N PHE A 110 17.74 5.65 16.45
CA PHE A 110 18.57 6.51 17.26
C PHE A 110 19.24 5.74 18.40
#